data_f9d5c55aa52b005332016d601626a44b
#
_entry.id   f9d5c55aa52b005332016d601626a44b
#
_cell.length_a   1.000
_cell.length_b   1.000
_cell.length_c   1.000
_cell.angle_alpha   90.00
_cell.angle_beta   90.00
_cell.angle_gamma   90.00
#
_symmetry.space_group_name_H-M   'P 1'
#
loop_
_entity.id
_entity.type
_entity.pdbx_description
1 polymer ?
#
loop_
_entity_poly.entity_id
_entity_poly.type
_entity_poly.pdbx_seq_one_letter_code
_entity_poly.pdbx_strand_id
1 'polypeptide(L)'
;GVFFCLQRVAREMIPRRTGAIVNLASIAGKGYAGTSNAIYAASKGAVIALTRIAALQLSRHNINVNAICPGITLTALSEGNLRTRAAEEGLSVEEMARRRNAVIPLGRPNDPEDIAALAVFLASPGARNITGQSFNVDGGVILD
;
A
#
# COMPACT_ATOMS: atom_id res chain seq x y z
N GLY A 1 -9.29 11.06 -6.62
CA GLY A 1 -9.04 10.31 -5.41
C GLY A 1 -7.90 10.87 -4.57
N VAL A 2 -6.80 10.11 -4.45
CA VAL A 2 -5.72 10.37 -3.46
C VAL A 2 -5.18 11.80 -3.52
N PHE A 3 -4.91 12.35 -4.70
CA PHE A 3 -4.40 13.73 -4.85
C PHE A 3 -5.30 14.78 -4.20
N PHE A 4 -6.58 14.77 -4.49
CA PHE A 4 -7.52 15.76 -3.96
C PHE A 4 -7.73 15.62 -2.44
N CYS A 5 -7.75 14.39 -1.93
CA CYS A 5 -7.80 14.15 -0.48
C CYS A 5 -6.54 14.71 0.20
N LEU A 6 -5.36 14.38 -0.32
CA LEU A 6 -4.08 14.89 0.19
C LEU A 6 -4.05 16.42 0.18
N GLN A 7 -4.42 17.04 -0.95
CA GLN A 7 -4.47 18.50 -1.07
C GLN A 7 -5.43 19.12 -0.05
N ARG A 8 -6.62 18.52 0.14
CA ARG A 8 -7.61 19.05 1.08
C ARG A 8 -7.13 18.96 2.53
N VAL A 9 -6.61 17.81 2.96
CA VAL A 9 -6.14 17.65 4.34
C VAL A 9 -4.86 18.46 4.61
N ALA A 10 -3.97 18.61 3.63
CA ALA A 10 -2.78 19.46 3.77
C ALA A 10 -3.14 20.91 4.10
N ARG A 11 -4.18 21.46 3.49
CA ARG A 11 -4.65 22.83 3.78
C ARG A 11 -5.06 23.03 5.24
N GLU A 12 -5.58 21.97 5.88
CA GLU A 12 -5.96 22.00 7.31
C GLU A 12 -4.76 21.78 8.24
N MET A 13 -3.75 21.03 7.77
CA MET A 13 -2.57 20.70 8.58
C MET A 13 -1.51 21.80 8.55
N ILE A 14 -1.34 22.51 7.43
CA ILE A 14 -0.32 23.54 7.23
C ILE A 14 -0.40 24.66 8.30
N PRO A 15 -1.56 25.26 8.60
CA PRO A 15 -1.63 26.31 9.62
C PRO A 15 -1.27 25.79 11.03
N ARG A 16 -1.59 24.53 11.31
CA ARG A 16 -1.32 23.88 12.61
C ARG A 16 0.13 23.41 12.75
N ARG A 17 0.88 23.35 11.65
CA ARG A 17 2.26 22.86 11.57
C ARG A 17 2.43 21.47 12.20
N THR A 18 1.45 20.60 11.99
CA THR A 18 1.47 19.21 12.47
C THR A 18 0.53 18.36 11.64
N GLY A 19 0.95 17.14 11.36
CA GLY A 19 0.13 16.16 10.66
C GLY A 19 0.91 14.95 10.17
N ALA A 20 0.19 13.87 9.93
CA ALA A 20 0.69 12.68 9.27
C ALA A 20 -0.31 12.24 8.19
N ILE A 21 0.18 11.99 6.99
CA ILE A 21 -0.60 11.49 5.86
C ILE A 21 -0.03 10.13 5.47
N VAL A 22 -0.89 9.12 5.44
CA VAL A 22 -0.52 7.77 5.01
C VAL A 22 -1.34 7.40 3.77
N ASN A 23 -0.67 7.26 2.66
CA ASN A 23 -1.28 6.87 1.38
C ASN A 23 -1.21 5.35 1.20
N LEU A 24 -2.28 4.73 0.71
CA LEU A 24 -2.28 3.31 0.34
C LEU A 24 -1.94 3.16 -1.15
N ALA A 25 -0.69 2.76 -1.41
CA ALA A 25 -0.20 2.39 -2.73
C ALA A 25 -0.40 0.87 -2.99
N SER A 26 0.61 0.18 -3.46
CA SER A 26 0.69 -1.28 -3.66
C SER A 26 2.11 -1.64 -4.09
N ILE A 27 2.55 -2.87 -3.85
CA ILE A 27 3.76 -3.43 -4.48
C ILE A 27 3.67 -3.45 -6.01
N ALA A 28 2.46 -3.45 -6.58
CA ALA A 28 2.26 -3.27 -8.02
C ALA A 28 2.88 -1.96 -8.53
N GLY A 29 2.79 -0.87 -7.76
CA GLY A 29 3.41 0.41 -8.10
C GLY A 29 4.94 0.42 -8.05
N LYS A 30 5.54 -0.62 -7.50
CA LYS A 30 7.00 -0.88 -7.49
C LYS A 30 7.44 -1.86 -8.60
N GLY A 31 6.54 -2.23 -9.50
CA GLY A 31 6.85 -3.10 -10.64
C GLY A 31 6.67 -4.60 -10.38
N TYR A 32 5.88 -4.99 -9.37
CA TYR A 32 5.58 -6.40 -9.14
C TYR A 32 4.87 -7.03 -10.35
N ALA A 33 5.53 -8.01 -10.98
CA ALA A 33 5.07 -8.63 -12.23
C ALA A 33 3.78 -9.46 -12.07
N GLY A 34 3.49 -9.97 -10.86
CA GLY A 34 2.27 -10.72 -10.55
C GLY A 34 1.03 -9.85 -10.28
N THR A 35 1.10 -8.56 -10.59
CA THR A 35 -0.04 -7.64 -10.41
C THR A 35 -1.15 -7.84 -11.45
N SER A 36 -2.30 -7.24 -11.22
CA SER A 36 -3.48 -7.41 -12.05
C SER A 36 -3.33 -6.88 -13.47
N ASN A 37 -2.77 -5.68 -13.65
CA ASN A 37 -2.52 -5.07 -14.97
C ASN A 37 -1.65 -3.81 -14.88
N ALA A 38 -1.17 -3.36 -16.05
CA ALA A 38 -0.29 -2.20 -16.18
C ALA A 38 -0.95 -0.89 -15.73
N ILE A 39 -2.25 -0.70 -15.98
CA ILE A 39 -2.97 0.52 -15.59
C ILE A 39 -3.05 0.64 -14.07
N TYR A 40 -3.34 -0.47 -13.39
CA TYR A 40 -3.34 -0.51 -11.92
C TYR A 40 -1.93 -0.22 -11.37
N ALA A 41 -0.90 -0.87 -11.92
CA ALA A 41 0.49 -0.63 -11.52
C ALA A 41 0.88 0.84 -11.71
N ALA A 42 0.58 1.43 -12.86
CA ALA A 42 0.83 2.85 -13.13
C ALA A 42 0.11 3.76 -12.13
N SER A 43 -1.17 3.49 -11.83
CA SER A 43 -1.94 4.27 -10.86
C SER A 43 -1.33 4.23 -9.44
N LYS A 44 -0.79 3.07 -9.03
CA LYS A 44 -0.16 2.89 -7.72
C LYS A 44 1.27 3.44 -7.69
N GLY A 45 1.99 3.41 -8.81
CA GLY A 45 3.26 4.12 -8.97
C GLY A 45 3.08 5.63 -8.86
N ALA A 46 2.00 6.18 -9.41
CA ALA A 46 1.65 7.59 -9.27
C ALA A 46 1.43 7.98 -7.80
N VAL A 47 0.80 7.11 -6.98
CA VAL A 47 0.64 7.36 -5.53
C VAL A 47 1.99 7.39 -4.81
N ILE A 48 2.93 6.52 -5.18
CA ILE A 48 4.29 6.50 -4.61
C ILE A 48 5.02 7.81 -4.95
N ALA A 49 5.00 8.22 -6.22
CA ALA A 49 5.64 9.46 -6.67
C ALA A 49 5.00 10.69 -5.99
N LEU A 50 3.66 10.75 -5.94
CA LEU A 50 2.92 11.80 -5.25
C LEU A 50 3.33 11.90 -3.77
N THR A 51 3.45 10.75 -3.08
CA THR A 51 3.86 10.70 -1.67
C THR A 51 5.22 11.35 -1.45
N ARG A 52 6.21 11.01 -2.29
CA ARG A 52 7.58 11.56 -2.20
C ARG A 52 7.60 13.08 -2.39
N ILE A 53 6.92 13.57 -3.41
CA ILE A 53 6.87 15.02 -3.70
C ILE A 53 6.09 15.76 -2.61
N ALA A 54 4.96 15.21 -2.16
CA ALA A 54 4.19 15.82 -1.07
C ALA A 54 4.99 15.86 0.25
N ALA A 55 5.73 14.81 0.57
CA ALA A 55 6.62 14.77 1.73
C ALA A 55 7.65 15.91 1.69
N LEU A 56 8.33 16.09 0.54
CA LEU A 56 9.30 17.16 0.36
C LEU A 56 8.66 18.54 0.53
N GLN A 57 7.49 18.77 -0.06
CA GLN A 57 6.80 20.06 0.00
C GLN A 57 6.22 20.38 1.38
N LEU A 58 5.73 19.36 2.10
CA LEU A 58 5.04 19.54 3.38
C LEU A 58 5.97 19.45 4.61
N SER A 59 7.20 18.97 4.44
CA SER A 59 8.19 18.85 5.53
C SER A 59 8.46 20.19 6.23
N ARG A 60 8.54 21.30 5.48
CA ARG A 60 8.69 22.65 6.05
C ARG A 60 7.54 23.07 6.98
N HIS A 61 6.43 22.38 6.91
CA HIS A 61 5.25 22.57 7.77
C HIS A 61 5.14 21.52 8.87
N ASN A 62 6.19 20.70 9.07
CA ASN A 62 6.21 19.62 10.06
C ASN A 62 5.07 18.59 9.83
N ILE A 63 4.83 18.24 8.57
CA ILE A 63 3.83 17.25 8.15
C ILE A 63 4.56 16.09 7.49
N ASN A 64 4.36 14.88 8.00
CA ASN A 64 4.92 13.67 7.44
C ASN A 64 3.96 13.07 6.40
N VAL A 65 4.51 12.60 5.28
CA VAL A 65 3.74 11.94 4.22
C VAL A 65 4.45 10.66 3.84
N ASN A 66 3.80 9.53 4.06
CA ASN A 66 4.35 8.21 3.72
C ASN A 66 3.34 7.38 2.93
N ALA A 67 3.80 6.33 2.27
CA ALA A 67 2.97 5.35 1.61
C ALA A 67 3.17 3.96 2.22
N ILE A 68 2.11 3.18 2.24
CA ILE A 68 2.17 1.74 2.46
C ILE A 68 1.90 1.07 1.11
N CYS A 69 2.69 0.04 0.81
CA CYS A 69 2.61 -0.77 -0.40
C CYS A 69 2.23 -2.20 0.01
N PRO A 70 0.93 -2.51 0.19
CA PRO A 70 0.50 -3.85 0.50
C PRO A 70 0.81 -4.83 -0.64
N GLY A 71 1.13 -6.06 -0.26
CA GLY A 71 1.12 -7.21 -1.14
C GLY A 71 -0.26 -7.86 -1.22
N ILE A 72 -0.28 -9.19 -1.34
CA ILE A 72 -1.50 -9.98 -1.34
C ILE A 72 -2.16 -9.85 0.04
N THR A 73 -3.39 -9.33 0.07
CA THR A 73 -4.13 -9.08 1.31
C THR A 73 -5.49 -9.78 1.25
N LEU A 74 -5.89 -10.45 2.32
CA LEU A 74 -7.16 -11.13 2.44
C LEU A 74 -8.28 -10.10 2.61
N THR A 75 -9.12 -9.99 1.59
CA THR A 75 -10.29 -9.12 1.57
C THR A 75 -11.40 -9.82 0.79
N ALA A 76 -12.66 -9.44 1.01
CA ALA A 76 -13.78 -9.98 0.24
C ALA A 76 -13.56 -9.89 -1.28
N LEU A 77 -12.96 -8.79 -1.75
CA LEU A 77 -12.60 -8.61 -3.16
C LEU A 77 -11.54 -9.61 -3.62
N SER A 78 -10.46 -9.78 -2.84
CA SER A 78 -9.37 -10.70 -3.22
C SER A 78 -9.80 -12.16 -3.19
N GLU A 79 -10.68 -12.52 -2.27
CA GLU A 79 -11.28 -13.85 -2.21
C GLU A 79 -12.25 -14.09 -3.37
N GLY A 80 -13.08 -13.10 -3.71
CA GLY A 80 -13.95 -13.16 -4.87
C GLY A 80 -13.17 -13.40 -6.16
N ASN A 81 -12.10 -12.62 -6.37
CA ASN A 81 -11.20 -12.78 -7.53
C ASN A 81 -10.52 -14.16 -7.53
N LEU A 82 -10.14 -14.67 -6.37
CA LEU A 82 -9.53 -16.00 -6.25
C LEU A 82 -10.49 -17.11 -6.70
N ARG A 83 -11.76 -17.04 -6.25
CA ARG A 83 -12.80 -18.00 -6.64
C ARG A 83 -13.09 -17.97 -8.14
N THR A 84 -13.18 -16.77 -8.73
CA THR A 84 -13.38 -16.60 -10.16
C THR A 84 -12.25 -17.27 -10.96
N ARG A 85 -10.99 -16.98 -10.59
CA ARG A 85 -9.82 -17.57 -11.27
C ARG A 85 -9.73 -19.07 -11.08
N ALA A 86 -10.06 -19.59 -9.90
CA ALA A 86 -10.10 -21.03 -9.65
C ALA A 86 -11.10 -21.73 -10.59
N ALA A 87 -12.29 -21.15 -10.77
CA ALA A 87 -13.30 -21.66 -11.69
C ALA A 87 -12.84 -21.61 -13.17
N GLU A 88 -12.22 -20.51 -13.59
CA GLU A 88 -11.68 -20.33 -14.94
C GLU A 88 -10.55 -21.33 -15.27
N GLU A 89 -9.73 -21.68 -14.28
CA GLU A 89 -8.60 -22.63 -14.45
C GLU A 89 -8.97 -24.09 -14.12
N GLY A 90 -10.22 -24.36 -13.72
CA GLY A 90 -10.68 -25.70 -13.35
C GLY A 90 -10.00 -26.26 -12.10
N LEU A 91 -9.59 -25.38 -11.18
CA LEU A 91 -8.92 -25.71 -9.93
C LEU A 91 -9.84 -25.57 -8.72
N SER A 92 -9.49 -26.24 -7.61
CA SER A 92 -10.11 -25.91 -6.34
C SER A 92 -9.64 -24.56 -5.82
N VAL A 93 -10.45 -23.92 -4.98
CA VAL A 93 -10.11 -22.64 -4.35
C VAL A 93 -8.85 -22.78 -3.50
N GLU A 94 -8.70 -23.92 -2.81
CA GLU A 94 -7.55 -24.25 -1.96
C GLU A 94 -6.26 -24.39 -2.79
N GLU A 95 -6.33 -25.04 -3.95
CA GLU A 95 -5.18 -25.17 -4.84
C GLU A 95 -4.78 -23.80 -5.42
N MET A 96 -5.75 -23.00 -5.86
CA MET A 96 -5.49 -21.64 -6.33
C MET A 96 -4.89 -20.77 -5.22
N ALA A 97 -5.37 -20.90 -3.97
CA ALA A 97 -4.80 -20.19 -2.82
C ALA A 97 -3.35 -20.61 -2.55
N ARG A 98 -3.05 -21.90 -2.60
CA ARG A 98 -1.66 -22.39 -2.46
C ARG A 98 -0.74 -21.80 -3.52
N ARG A 99 -1.14 -21.82 -4.79
CA ARG A 99 -0.37 -21.22 -5.91
C ARG A 99 -0.15 -19.72 -5.71
N ARG A 100 -1.20 -18.99 -5.33
CA ARG A 100 -1.11 -17.56 -5.04
C ARG A 100 -0.13 -17.27 -3.90
N ASN A 101 -0.20 -18.05 -2.83
CA ASN A 101 0.61 -17.81 -1.63
C ASN A 101 2.06 -18.29 -1.77
N ALA A 102 2.35 -19.18 -2.72
CA ALA A 102 3.69 -19.70 -2.97
C ALA A 102 4.71 -18.63 -3.38
N VAL A 103 4.25 -17.47 -3.89
CA VAL A 103 5.13 -16.34 -4.22
C VAL A 103 5.51 -15.50 -3.01
N ILE A 104 4.92 -15.74 -1.85
CA ILE A 104 5.16 -14.97 -0.62
C ILE A 104 6.22 -15.70 0.23
N PRO A 105 7.40 -15.13 0.45
CA PRO A 105 8.46 -15.78 1.24
C PRO A 105 8.03 -16.20 2.65
N LEU A 106 7.20 -15.38 3.34
CA LEU A 106 6.64 -15.75 4.64
C LEU A 106 5.52 -16.80 4.58
N GLY A 107 5.13 -17.25 3.37
CA GLY A 107 4.15 -18.32 3.14
C GLY A 107 2.70 -17.96 3.44
N ARG A 108 2.40 -16.74 3.80
CA ARG A 108 1.03 -16.27 4.10
C ARG A 108 0.74 -14.90 3.51
N PRO A 109 -0.50 -14.65 3.05
CA PRO A 109 -0.94 -13.31 2.68
C PRO A 109 -1.08 -12.42 3.92
N ASN A 110 -1.23 -11.12 3.70
CA ASN A 110 -1.53 -10.19 4.78
C ASN A 110 -3.00 -10.29 5.20
N ASP A 111 -3.24 -10.08 6.48
CA ASP A 111 -4.54 -9.62 6.98
C ASP A 111 -4.59 -8.08 6.89
N PRO A 112 -5.79 -7.46 6.78
CA PRO A 112 -5.92 -5.99 6.77
C PRO A 112 -5.27 -5.32 8.00
N GLU A 113 -5.23 -6.01 9.14
CA GLU A 113 -4.63 -5.59 10.39
C GLU A 113 -3.11 -5.39 10.27
N ASP A 114 -2.42 -6.16 9.44
CA ASP A 114 -0.98 -5.98 9.18
C ASP A 114 -0.70 -4.60 8.57
N ILE A 115 -1.56 -4.17 7.67
CA ILE A 115 -1.47 -2.85 7.04
C ILE A 115 -1.87 -1.75 8.02
N ALA A 116 -2.93 -1.98 8.79
CA ALA A 116 -3.43 -1.04 9.79
C ALA A 116 -2.40 -0.78 10.89
N ALA A 117 -1.68 -1.80 11.36
CA ALA A 117 -0.63 -1.66 12.36
C ALA A 117 0.46 -0.68 11.91
N LEU A 118 0.93 -0.80 10.67
CA LEU A 118 1.90 0.15 10.11
C LEU A 118 1.31 1.54 9.93
N ALA A 119 0.04 1.64 9.50
CA ALA A 119 -0.61 2.94 9.35
C ALA A 119 -0.71 3.69 10.69
N VAL A 120 -1.08 3.00 11.76
CA VAL A 120 -1.12 3.55 13.12
C VAL A 120 0.26 4.01 13.58
N PHE A 121 1.30 3.18 13.35
CA PHE A 121 2.67 3.56 13.68
C PHE A 121 3.10 4.82 12.92
N LEU A 122 2.88 4.88 11.61
CA LEU A 122 3.27 6.03 10.77
C LEU A 122 2.50 7.32 11.13
N ALA A 123 1.32 7.20 11.72
CA ALA A 123 0.54 8.33 12.23
C ALA A 123 0.91 8.73 13.66
N SER A 124 1.74 7.95 14.35
CA SER A 124 2.11 8.17 15.76
C SER A 124 3.34 9.08 15.91
N PRO A 125 3.58 9.63 17.12
CA PRO A 125 4.82 10.37 17.42
C PRO A 125 6.10 9.55 17.24
N GLY A 126 6.03 8.21 17.30
CA GLY A 126 7.16 7.31 17.06
C GLY A 126 7.72 7.41 15.64
N ALA A 127 6.90 7.83 14.68
CA ALA A 127 7.28 8.00 13.29
C ALA A 127 7.62 9.46 12.91
N ARG A 128 7.79 10.35 13.88
CA ARG A 128 8.00 11.80 13.66
C ARG A 128 9.12 12.16 12.68
N ASN A 129 10.11 11.29 12.53
CA ASN A 129 11.27 11.50 11.64
C ASN A 129 11.23 10.59 10.40
N ILE A 130 10.04 10.08 10.04
CA ILE A 130 9.82 9.22 8.89
C ILE A 130 8.91 9.95 7.91
N THR A 131 9.43 10.35 6.75
CA THR A 131 8.64 10.99 5.69
C THR A 131 9.18 10.64 4.31
N GLY A 132 8.33 10.63 3.29
CA GLY A 132 8.67 10.32 1.91
C GLY A 132 8.93 8.84 1.62
N GLN A 133 8.66 7.96 2.59
CA GLN A 133 8.94 6.53 2.46
C GLN A 133 7.74 5.78 1.86
N SER A 134 8.04 4.61 1.27
CA SER A 134 7.04 3.70 0.70
C SER A 134 7.34 2.29 1.21
N PHE A 135 6.67 1.93 2.31
CA PHE A 135 6.93 0.69 3.03
C PHE A 135 6.14 -0.48 2.44
N ASN A 136 6.81 -1.59 2.20
CA ASN A 136 6.16 -2.83 1.84
C ASN A 136 5.56 -3.50 3.08
N VAL A 137 4.35 -4.04 2.91
CA VAL A 137 3.72 -5.01 3.82
C VAL A 137 3.26 -6.15 2.91
N ASP A 138 4.12 -7.10 2.62
CA ASP A 138 3.92 -8.05 1.53
C ASP A 138 4.50 -9.46 1.80
N GLY A 139 5.01 -9.70 3.00
CA GLY A 139 5.62 -10.97 3.35
C GLY A 139 6.94 -11.26 2.62
N GLY A 140 7.61 -10.23 2.09
CA GLY A 140 8.90 -10.34 1.42
C GLY A 140 8.81 -10.56 -0.09
N VAL A 141 7.66 -10.32 -0.71
CA VAL A 141 7.48 -10.48 -2.18
C VAL A 141 8.38 -9.52 -2.95
N ILE A 142 8.55 -8.30 -2.45
CA ILE A 142 9.51 -7.33 -3.00
C ILE A 142 10.47 -6.89 -1.89
N LEU A 143 11.75 -7.04 -2.17
CA LEU A 143 12.85 -6.59 -1.32
C LEU A 143 13.47 -5.34 -1.95
N ASP A 144 13.34 -4.17 -1.32
CA ASP A 144 13.90 -2.87 -1.70
C ASP A 144 14.38 -2.06 -0.49
#